data_ed18fd674a361d07125b204a272560e0
#
_entry.id   ed18fd674a361d07125b204a272560e0
#
_cell.length_a   1.000
_cell.length_b   1.000
_cell.length_c   1.000
_cell.angle_alpha   90.00
_cell.angle_beta   90.00
_cell.angle_gamma   90.00
#
_symmetry.space_group_name_H-M   'P 1'
#
loop_
_entity.id
_entity.type
_entity.pdbx_description
1 polymer ?
#
loop_
_entity_poly.entity_id
_entity_poly.type
_entity_poly.pdbx_seq_one_letter_code
_entity_poly.pdbx_strand_id
1 'polypeptide(L)'
;MADLNNNLLSPNGKNIALTKTENFQSNPIQISKIIELGDIKVGYLMYNQFTLGFDDDLNEVFSNLKAEGISELVLDLRYNGGGLVSSAINLSVMITGQFDNEKFASFIYNQKVMNVYNSDEELKSRLNLNFTNQLGDGSTINSLNLNKVYIITSNRSASASELVINGLSPYIDVVQVGDNTYGKNVGGPAAVYDYIDNEGNKNPEHTYAIKPITFYIANGDGFYEYA
;
A
#
# COMPACT_ATOMS: atom_id res chain seq x y z
N MET A 1 -2.73 -5.28 -33.11
CA MET A 1 -2.19 -3.94 -32.76
C MET A 1 -3.00 -2.90 -33.50
N ALA A 2 -2.98 -1.67 -33.07
CA ALA A 2 -3.76 -0.58 -33.68
C ALA A 2 -2.94 0.71 -33.63
N ASP A 3 -3.24 1.62 -34.52
CA ASP A 3 -2.68 2.96 -34.55
C ASP A 3 -3.74 3.96 -34.08
N LEU A 4 -3.32 5.03 -33.40
CA LEU A 4 -4.19 6.10 -32.94
C LEU A 4 -4.11 7.27 -33.93
N ASN A 5 -5.18 7.46 -34.69
CA ASN A 5 -5.31 8.58 -35.62
C ASN A 5 -6.52 9.42 -35.24
N ASN A 6 -6.31 10.73 -34.98
CA ASN A 6 -7.39 11.66 -34.60
C ASN A 6 -8.26 11.18 -33.44
N ASN A 7 -7.65 10.57 -32.41
CA ASN A 7 -8.32 9.92 -31.26
C ASN A 7 -9.19 8.70 -31.61
N LEU A 8 -9.07 8.15 -32.82
CA LEU A 8 -9.69 6.91 -33.23
C LEU A 8 -8.66 5.79 -33.31
N LEU A 9 -8.94 4.66 -32.67
CA LEU A 9 -8.14 3.45 -32.78
C LEU A 9 -8.54 2.69 -34.06
N SER A 10 -7.58 2.46 -34.94
CA SER A 10 -7.78 1.63 -36.14
C SER A 10 -6.79 0.47 -36.17
N PRO A 11 -7.24 -0.77 -36.54
CA PRO A 11 -6.32 -1.89 -36.69
C PRO A 11 -5.25 -1.59 -37.75
N ASN A 12 -3.98 -1.87 -37.43
CA ASN A 12 -2.86 -1.64 -38.38
C ASN A 12 -2.39 -2.92 -39.09
N GLY A 13 -3.16 -3.99 -38.99
CA GLY A 13 -2.85 -5.29 -39.64
C GLY A 13 -1.78 -6.12 -38.92
N LYS A 14 -1.18 -5.62 -37.82
CA LYS A 14 -0.20 -6.39 -37.05
C LYS A 14 -0.90 -7.31 -36.05
N ASN A 15 -0.56 -8.58 -36.07
CA ASN A 15 -1.04 -9.59 -35.14
C ASN A 15 0.10 -9.98 -34.19
N ILE A 16 -0.22 -10.17 -32.92
CA ILE A 16 0.69 -10.72 -31.90
C ILE A 16 0.03 -11.97 -31.34
N ALA A 17 0.76 -13.08 -31.40
CA ALA A 17 0.34 -14.29 -30.70
C ALA A 17 0.61 -14.11 -29.20
N LEU A 18 -0.41 -14.32 -28.38
CA LEU A 18 -0.32 -14.26 -26.93
C LEU A 18 -0.67 -15.63 -26.35
N THR A 19 0.14 -16.10 -25.41
CA THR A 19 -0.14 -17.30 -24.63
C THR A 19 -0.61 -16.87 -23.26
N LYS A 20 -1.75 -17.39 -22.80
CA LYS A 20 -2.24 -17.17 -21.45
C LYS A 20 -1.36 -17.93 -20.46
N THR A 21 -0.99 -17.27 -19.37
CA THR A 21 -0.34 -17.89 -18.21
C THR A 21 -1.36 -17.97 -17.08
N GLU A 22 -1.56 -19.17 -16.53
CA GLU A 22 -2.41 -19.33 -15.35
C GLU A 22 -1.72 -18.76 -14.11
N ASN A 23 -2.52 -18.18 -13.21
CA ASN A 23 -2.06 -17.59 -11.93
C ASN A 23 -0.92 -16.57 -12.08
N PHE A 24 -0.87 -15.86 -13.19
CA PHE A 24 0.12 -14.80 -13.40
C PHE A 24 -0.07 -13.69 -12.38
N GLN A 25 0.99 -13.44 -11.57
CA GLN A 25 1.09 -12.26 -10.71
C GLN A 25 2.06 -11.27 -11.34
N SER A 26 1.57 -10.05 -11.57
CA SER A 26 2.43 -8.96 -12.03
C SER A 26 3.33 -8.49 -10.88
N ASN A 27 4.62 -8.36 -11.13
CA ASN A 27 5.53 -7.78 -10.15
C ASN A 27 5.15 -6.29 -9.92
N PRO A 28 4.81 -5.90 -8.68
CA PRO A 28 4.43 -4.53 -8.36
C PRO A 28 5.65 -3.58 -8.33
N ILE A 29 6.86 -4.08 -8.18
CA ILE A 29 8.10 -3.32 -8.23
C ILE A 29 8.47 -3.10 -9.70
N GLN A 30 7.94 -2.01 -10.27
CA GLN A 30 8.10 -1.76 -11.70
C GLN A 30 9.49 -1.23 -12.06
N ILE A 31 10.03 -0.34 -11.25
CA ILE A 31 11.34 0.29 -11.43
C ILE A 31 11.95 0.53 -10.06
N SER A 32 13.19 0.11 -9.87
CA SER A 32 14.07 0.56 -8.79
C SER A 32 15.40 0.99 -9.40
N LYS A 33 15.83 2.23 -9.13
CA LYS A 33 17.07 2.76 -9.64
C LYS A 33 17.64 3.87 -8.76
N ILE A 34 18.91 4.15 -8.91
CA ILE A 34 19.60 5.27 -8.29
C ILE A 34 19.81 6.36 -9.34
N ILE A 35 19.57 7.60 -8.92
CA ILE A 35 19.80 8.80 -9.73
C ILE A 35 20.85 9.64 -9.00
N GLU A 36 21.97 9.88 -9.63
CA GLU A 36 23.02 10.75 -9.11
C GLU A 36 22.77 12.19 -9.53
N LEU A 37 22.71 13.09 -8.55
CA LEU A 37 22.53 14.54 -8.74
C LEU A 37 23.65 15.28 -7.99
N GLY A 38 24.80 15.43 -8.65
CA GLY A 38 26.00 15.95 -8.02
C GLY A 38 26.46 15.01 -6.90
N ASP A 39 26.52 15.55 -5.67
CA ASP A 39 26.93 14.77 -4.48
C ASP A 39 25.76 14.02 -3.82
N ILE A 40 24.54 14.11 -4.35
CA ILE A 40 23.35 13.50 -3.80
C ILE A 40 22.99 12.25 -4.60
N LYS A 41 22.77 11.13 -3.90
CA LYS A 41 22.18 9.92 -4.47
C LYS A 41 20.70 9.84 -4.10
N VAL A 42 19.83 9.78 -5.10
CA VAL A 42 18.38 9.66 -4.96
C VAL A 42 17.95 8.25 -5.35
N GLY A 43 17.30 7.53 -4.46
CA GLY A 43 16.57 6.31 -4.79
C GLY A 43 15.26 6.68 -5.50
N TYR A 44 15.00 6.02 -6.63
CA TYR A 44 13.70 6.10 -7.31
C TYR A 44 13.05 4.72 -7.32
N LEU A 45 11.87 4.61 -6.74
CA LEU A 45 11.07 3.39 -6.68
C LEU A 45 9.69 3.64 -7.28
N MET A 46 9.34 2.94 -8.36
CA MET A 46 7.99 2.89 -8.90
C MET A 46 7.32 1.60 -8.44
N TYR A 47 6.29 1.75 -7.59
CA TYR A 47 5.56 0.65 -6.95
C TYR A 47 4.08 0.72 -7.29
N ASN A 48 3.57 -0.29 -8.02
CA ASN A 48 2.26 -0.20 -8.68
C ASN A 48 1.11 -0.84 -7.90
N GLN A 49 1.39 -1.64 -6.87
CA GLN A 49 0.33 -2.28 -6.07
C GLN A 49 0.85 -2.83 -4.75
N PHE A 50 0.06 -2.74 -3.69
CA PHE A 50 0.31 -3.39 -2.40
C PHE A 50 -0.32 -4.80 -2.43
N THR A 51 0.44 -5.79 -2.88
CA THR A 51 -0.06 -7.17 -3.09
C THR A 51 0.74 -8.19 -2.29
N LEU A 52 0.06 -9.26 -1.89
CA LEU A 52 0.65 -10.32 -1.08
C LEU A 52 1.84 -10.98 -1.79
N GLY A 53 2.89 -11.29 -1.01
CA GLY A 53 4.04 -12.09 -1.45
C GLY A 53 5.16 -11.28 -2.12
N PHE A 54 5.15 -9.95 -2.02
CA PHE A 54 6.21 -9.08 -2.57
C PHE A 54 6.88 -8.20 -1.51
N ASP A 55 6.54 -8.37 -0.24
CA ASP A 55 7.15 -7.57 0.84
C ASP A 55 8.64 -7.92 1.01
N ASP A 56 9.04 -9.18 0.80
CA ASP A 56 10.44 -9.61 0.82
C ASP A 56 11.25 -9.01 -0.33
N ASP A 57 10.71 -9.07 -1.56
CA ASP A 57 11.35 -8.46 -2.74
C ASP A 57 11.49 -6.94 -2.54
N LEU A 58 10.49 -6.30 -1.96
CA LEU A 58 10.53 -4.88 -1.63
C LEU A 58 11.60 -4.59 -0.56
N ASN A 59 11.69 -5.43 0.47
CA ASN A 59 12.70 -5.34 1.51
C ASN A 59 14.14 -5.49 0.96
N GLU A 60 14.33 -6.37 -0.04
CA GLU A 60 15.59 -6.50 -0.76
C GLU A 60 15.94 -5.23 -1.55
N VAL A 61 14.96 -4.61 -2.22
CA VAL A 61 15.15 -3.32 -2.89
C VAL A 61 15.63 -2.26 -1.90
N PHE A 62 15.02 -2.17 -0.73
CA PHE A 62 15.44 -1.21 0.31
C PHE A 62 16.82 -1.53 0.88
N SER A 63 17.19 -2.81 1.01
CA SER A 63 18.56 -3.23 1.35
C SER A 63 19.58 -2.72 0.34
N ASN A 64 19.28 -2.85 -0.95
CA ASN A 64 20.14 -2.38 -2.03
C ASN A 64 20.26 -0.85 -2.05
N LEU A 65 19.15 -0.12 -1.93
CA LEU A 65 19.15 1.34 -1.85
C LEU A 65 19.96 1.84 -0.64
N LYS A 66 19.85 1.15 0.49
CA LYS A 66 20.63 1.45 1.71
C LYS A 66 22.13 1.21 1.50
N ALA A 67 22.51 0.09 0.89
CA ALA A 67 23.90 -0.26 0.61
C ALA A 67 24.57 0.76 -0.33
N GLU A 68 23.82 1.33 -1.27
CA GLU A 68 24.26 2.39 -2.17
C GLU A 68 24.37 3.76 -1.50
N GLY A 69 23.85 3.90 -0.27
CA GLY A 69 23.95 5.12 0.52
C GLY A 69 23.11 6.26 -0.06
N ILE A 70 21.87 5.98 -0.51
CA ILE A 70 20.96 7.05 -0.93
C ILE A 70 20.64 7.96 0.24
N SER A 71 20.49 9.25 -0.02
CA SER A 71 20.11 10.26 0.97
C SER A 71 18.68 10.77 0.80
N GLU A 72 18.07 10.52 -0.34
CA GLU A 72 16.72 10.95 -0.69
C GLU A 72 15.97 9.80 -1.38
N LEU A 73 14.64 9.74 -1.21
CA LEU A 73 13.78 8.76 -1.87
C LEU A 73 12.66 9.46 -2.64
N VAL A 74 12.49 9.07 -3.91
CA VAL A 74 11.30 9.36 -4.72
C VAL A 74 10.51 8.08 -4.88
N LEU A 75 9.34 8.03 -4.25
CA LEU A 75 8.38 6.93 -4.33
C LEU A 75 7.29 7.30 -5.35
N ASP A 76 7.22 6.55 -6.44
CA ASP A 76 6.23 6.79 -7.50
C ASP A 76 5.04 5.86 -7.33
N LEU A 77 3.92 6.43 -6.90
CA LEU A 77 2.64 5.74 -6.67
C LEU A 77 1.56 6.14 -7.68
N ARG A 78 1.93 6.79 -8.81
CA ARG A 78 0.95 7.29 -9.80
C ARG A 78 -0.02 6.26 -10.34
N TYR A 79 0.39 4.99 -10.39
CA TYR A 79 -0.43 3.89 -10.90
C TYR A 79 -0.88 2.93 -9.80
N ASN A 80 -0.65 3.27 -8.53
CA ASN A 80 -0.90 2.39 -7.40
C ASN A 80 -2.29 2.65 -6.78
N GLY A 81 -3.25 1.81 -7.08
CA GLY A 81 -4.62 1.85 -6.53
C GLY A 81 -4.75 1.32 -5.10
N GLY A 82 -3.64 1.02 -4.42
CA GLY A 82 -3.63 0.52 -3.05
C GLY A 82 -3.45 -1.00 -2.96
N GLY A 83 -4.03 -1.61 -1.94
CA GLY A 83 -3.96 -3.03 -1.65
C GLY A 83 -3.90 -3.33 -0.16
N LEU A 84 -2.93 -4.14 0.26
CA LEU A 84 -2.78 -4.60 1.64
C LEU A 84 -2.30 -3.49 2.58
N VAL A 85 -2.98 -3.33 3.69
CA VAL A 85 -2.61 -2.39 4.77
C VAL A 85 -1.26 -2.79 5.38
N SER A 86 -1.01 -4.08 5.60
CA SER A 86 0.27 -4.57 6.14
C SER A 86 1.46 -4.18 5.27
N SER A 87 1.35 -4.32 3.94
CA SER A 87 2.42 -3.93 3.02
C SER A 87 2.64 -2.41 2.99
N ALA A 88 1.58 -1.59 3.21
CA ALA A 88 1.73 -0.15 3.35
C ALA A 88 2.49 0.23 4.63
N ILE A 89 2.26 -0.47 5.75
CA ILE A 89 3.01 -0.31 6.99
C ILE A 89 4.47 -0.71 6.75
N ASN A 90 4.73 -1.88 6.15
CA ASN A 90 6.07 -2.37 5.87
C ASN A 90 6.86 -1.37 5.01
N LEU A 91 6.27 -0.85 3.93
CA LEU A 91 6.89 0.18 3.10
C LEU A 91 7.19 1.46 3.91
N SER A 92 6.28 1.87 4.78
CA SER A 92 6.48 3.05 5.63
C SER A 92 7.64 2.84 6.61
N VAL A 93 7.79 1.65 7.18
CA VAL A 93 8.95 1.29 8.02
C VAL A 93 10.24 1.25 7.19
N MET A 94 10.21 0.70 5.97
CA MET A 94 11.37 0.70 5.07
C MET A 94 11.86 2.12 4.76
N ILE A 95 10.95 3.10 4.72
CA ILE A 95 11.31 4.51 4.50
C ILE A 95 11.95 5.11 5.75
N THR A 96 11.29 5.02 6.92
CA THR A 96 11.70 5.77 8.12
C THR A 96 12.41 4.94 9.19
N GLY A 97 11.94 3.72 9.54
CA GLY A 97 12.56 2.78 10.49
C GLY A 97 12.80 3.28 11.91
N GLN A 98 12.27 4.46 12.29
CA GLN A 98 12.63 5.17 13.52
C GLN A 98 11.57 5.07 14.62
N PHE A 99 10.35 4.60 14.30
CA PHE A 99 9.15 4.70 15.13
C PHE A 99 8.60 3.34 15.55
N ASP A 100 9.48 2.36 15.79
CA ASP A 100 9.09 1.00 16.17
C ASP A 100 8.13 1.00 17.38
N ASN A 101 7.03 0.24 17.24
CA ASN A 101 5.91 0.15 18.19
C ASN A 101 5.05 1.42 18.34
N GLU A 102 5.36 2.53 17.70
CA GLU A 102 4.47 3.68 17.67
C GLU A 102 3.27 3.44 16.77
N LYS A 103 2.17 4.11 17.06
CA LYS A 103 0.93 3.94 16.33
C LYS A 103 1.01 4.58 14.94
N PHE A 104 1.13 3.80 13.89
CA PHE A 104 1.11 4.26 12.50
C PHE A 104 -0.27 4.74 12.05
N ALA A 105 -1.30 3.96 12.38
CA ALA A 105 -2.68 4.24 12.01
C ALA A 105 -3.65 3.54 12.96
N SER A 106 -4.96 3.78 12.78
CA SER A 106 -6.01 3.07 13.51
C SER A 106 -7.27 2.90 12.67
N PHE A 107 -8.00 1.81 12.93
CA PHE A 107 -9.31 1.57 12.35
C PHE A 107 -10.40 2.32 13.13
N ILE A 108 -11.30 2.97 12.40
CA ILE A 108 -12.50 3.60 12.95
C ILE A 108 -13.72 2.91 12.33
N TYR A 109 -14.41 2.13 13.14
CA TYR A 109 -15.65 1.48 12.76
C TYR A 109 -16.88 2.32 13.14
N ASN A 110 -18.07 1.87 12.76
CA ASN A 110 -19.30 2.46 13.26
C ASN A 110 -19.43 2.27 14.79
N GLN A 111 -20.29 3.09 15.42
CA GLN A 111 -20.43 3.11 16.89
C GLN A 111 -20.74 1.75 17.50
N LYS A 112 -21.52 0.91 16.82
CA LYS A 112 -21.89 -0.42 17.34
C LYS A 112 -20.68 -1.34 17.46
N VAL A 113 -19.81 -1.35 16.46
CA VAL A 113 -18.57 -2.13 16.44
C VAL A 113 -17.54 -1.51 17.38
N MET A 114 -17.41 -0.18 17.40
CA MET A 114 -16.52 0.51 18.35
C MET A 114 -16.87 0.23 19.80
N ASN A 115 -18.15 0.12 20.16
CA ASN A 115 -18.56 -0.24 21.53
C ASN A 115 -18.06 -1.63 21.94
N VAL A 116 -18.00 -2.59 21.00
CA VAL A 116 -17.42 -3.92 21.26
C VAL A 116 -15.91 -3.82 21.48
N TYR A 117 -15.19 -3.12 20.60
CA TYR A 117 -13.76 -2.97 20.76
C TYR A 117 -13.38 -2.20 22.03
N ASN A 118 -14.15 -1.20 22.43
CA ASN A 118 -13.90 -0.40 23.63
C ASN A 118 -14.30 -1.09 24.93
N SER A 119 -14.96 -2.26 24.89
CA SER A 119 -15.36 -2.99 26.09
C SER A 119 -14.23 -3.75 26.77
N ASP A 120 -13.10 -3.90 26.10
CA ASP A 120 -11.94 -4.65 26.56
C ASP A 120 -10.65 -4.02 26.01
N GLU A 121 -9.60 -3.87 26.83
CA GLU A 121 -8.34 -3.21 26.42
C GLU A 121 -7.56 -4.04 25.39
N GLU A 122 -7.64 -5.37 25.41
CA GLU A 122 -7.02 -6.21 24.38
C GLU A 122 -7.71 -6.02 23.03
N LEU A 123 -9.05 -6.04 23.00
CA LEU A 123 -9.81 -5.76 21.79
C LEU A 123 -9.49 -4.36 21.26
N LYS A 124 -9.49 -3.36 22.15
CA LYS A 124 -9.19 -1.98 21.79
C LYS A 124 -7.79 -1.82 21.17
N SER A 125 -6.79 -2.55 21.66
CA SER A 125 -5.45 -2.55 21.09
C SER A 125 -5.41 -3.01 19.63
N ARG A 126 -6.31 -3.90 19.24
CA ARG A 126 -6.43 -4.42 17.86
C ARG A 126 -6.94 -3.38 16.85
N LEU A 127 -7.44 -2.24 17.33
CA LEU A 127 -7.76 -1.11 16.45
C LEU A 127 -6.50 -0.40 15.94
N ASN A 128 -5.40 -0.51 16.66
CA ASN A 128 -4.16 0.16 16.33
C ASN A 128 -3.32 -0.66 15.34
N LEU A 129 -2.74 0.04 14.40
CA LEU A 129 -1.76 -0.43 13.45
C LEU A 129 -0.44 0.25 13.80
N ASN A 130 0.50 -0.50 14.35
CA ASN A 130 1.77 0.05 14.79
C ASN A 130 2.86 -0.19 13.74
N PHE A 131 3.86 0.67 13.74
CA PHE A 131 5.12 0.38 13.07
C PHE A 131 5.74 -0.88 13.67
N THR A 132 6.41 -1.68 12.85
CA THR A 132 7.08 -2.91 13.27
C THR A 132 8.37 -3.09 12.48
N ASN A 133 9.45 -3.49 13.15
CA ASN A 133 10.75 -3.72 12.51
C ASN A 133 10.87 -5.11 11.85
N GLN A 134 9.79 -5.88 11.80
CA GLN A 134 9.77 -7.23 11.25
C GLN A 134 8.66 -7.39 10.21
N LEU A 135 8.96 -8.14 9.14
CA LEU A 135 7.96 -8.64 8.21
C LEU A 135 7.13 -9.76 8.85
N GLY A 136 6.07 -10.18 8.17
CA GLY A 136 5.16 -11.20 8.68
C GLY A 136 5.79 -12.59 8.92
N ASP A 137 6.94 -12.88 8.31
CA ASP A 137 7.75 -14.09 8.52
C ASP A 137 8.79 -13.95 9.65
N GLY A 138 8.89 -12.76 10.28
CA GLY A 138 9.84 -12.44 11.33
C GLY A 138 11.20 -11.92 10.83
N SER A 139 11.41 -11.79 9.53
CA SER A 139 12.62 -11.17 8.98
C SER A 139 12.68 -9.68 9.29
N THR A 140 13.89 -9.16 9.47
CA THR A 140 14.10 -7.74 9.78
C THR A 140 13.85 -6.86 8.57
N ILE A 141 13.14 -5.75 8.77
CA ILE A 141 12.92 -4.74 7.74
C ILE A 141 14.18 -3.89 7.54
N ASN A 142 14.64 -3.79 6.30
CA ASN A 142 15.71 -2.88 5.90
C ASN A 142 15.15 -1.47 5.76
N SER A 143 15.63 -0.54 6.58
CA SER A 143 15.17 0.84 6.59
C SER A 143 16.24 1.82 6.13
N LEU A 144 15.80 2.84 5.40
CA LEU A 144 16.64 3.96 4.95
C LEU A 144 16.84 5.03 6.03
N ASN A 145 16.05 5.00 7.12
CA ASN A 145 16.05 5.98 8.21
C ASN A 145 15.88 7.44 7.73
N LEU A 146 15.02 7.64 6.73
CA LEU A 146 14.76 8.96 6.17
C LEU A 146 13.76 9.75 7.02
N ASN A 147 13.99 11.07 7.14
CA ASN A 147 13.06 12.03 7.75
C ASN A 147 12.23 12.78 6.70
N LYS A 148 12.39 12.45 5.43
CA LYS A 148 11.64 13.02 4.30
C LYS A 148 11.51 12.03 3.17
N VAL A 149 10.36 12.05 2.49
CA VAL A 149 10.09 11.28 1.28
C VAL A 149 9.34 12.13 0.26
N TYR A 150 9.71 12.00 -1.03
CA TYR A 150 8.95 12.58 -2.13
C TYR A 150 8.06 11.51 -2.72
N ILE A 151 6.75 11.77 -2.79
CA ILE A 151 5.77 10.82 -3.32
C ILE A 151 5.10 11.41 -4.55
N ILE A 152 5.27 10.74 -5.70
CA ILE A 152 4.61 11.14 -6.94
C ILE A 152 3.25 10.47 -7.00
N THR A 153 2.20 11.29 -7.17
CA THR A 153 0.82 10.87 -7.14
C THR A 153 0.04 11.22 -8.40
N SER A 154 -1.06 10.54 -8.60
CA SER A 154 -2.11 10.88 -9.57
C SER A 154 -3.48 10.56 -8.98
N ASN A 155 -4.55 10.89 -9.69
CA ASN A 155 -5.91 10.52 -9.32
C ASN A 155 -6.19 9.00 -9.29
N ARG A 156 -5.19 8.16 -9.60
CA ARG A 156 -5.23 6.70 -9.46
C ARG A 156 -4.53 6.21 -8.20
N SER A 157 -3.77 7.06 -7.54
CA SER A 157 -3.17 6.75 -6.23
C SER A 157 -4.29 6.68 -5.20
N ALA A 158 -4.52 5.51 -4.60
CA ALA A 158 -5.68 5.29 -3.74
C ALA A 158 -5.40 4.35 -2.56
N SER A 159 -6.21 4.46 -1.50
CA SER A 159 -6.28 3.47 -0.40
C SER A 159 -4.93 3.27 0.30
N ALA A 160 -4.27 2.11 0.19
CA ALA A 160 -2.97 1.85 0.83
C ALA A 160 -1.88 2.84 0.38
N SER A 161 -1.93 3.40 -0.84
CA SER A 161 -1.05 4.48 -1.27
C SER A 161 -1.29 5.77 -0.46
N GLU A 162 -2.56 6.11 -0.24
CA GLU A 162 -2.95 7.27 0.58
C GLU A 162 -2.66 7.02 2.05
N LEU A 163 -2.74 5.77 2.50
CA LEU A 163 -2.37 5.38 3.86
C LEU A 163 -0.87 5.60 4.10
N VAL A 164 0.01 5.32 3.13
CA VAL A 164 1.45 5.64 3.25
C VAL A 164 1.65 7.14 3.42
N ILE A 165 0.99 7.95 2.59
CA ILE A 165 1.08 9.42 2.64
C ILE A 165 0.58 9.94 4.00
N ASN A 166 -0.65 9.59 4.36
CA ASN A 166 -1.29 10.06 5.59
C ASN A 166 -0.63 9.49 6.85
N GLY A 167 -0.25 8.21 6.84
CA GLY A 167 0.35 7.53 7.98
C GLY A 167 1.76 8.01 8.31
N LEU A 168 2.54 8.43 7.29
CA LEU A 168 3.87 9.00 7.49
C LEU A 168 3.84 10.48 7.89
N SER A 169 2.80 11.22 7.51
CA SER A 169 2.75 12.68 7.70
C SER A 169 2.91 13.17 9.14
N PRO A 170 2.51 12.45 10.22
CA PRO A 170 2.79 12.85 11.59
C PRO A 170 4.27 12.70 12.01
N TYR A 171 5.05 11.91 11.26
CA TYR A 171 6.37 11.42 11.68
C TYR A 171 7.52 12.01 10.89
N ILE A 172 7.33 12.18 9.57
CA ILE A 172 8.36 12.70 8.66
C ILE A 172 7.76 13.70 7.68
N ASP A 173 8.63 14.43 6.97
CA ASP A 173 8.23 15.35 5.92
C ASP A 173 7.81 14.56 4.66
N VAL A 174 6.53 14.59 4.32
CA VAL A 174 5.97 13.94 3.13
C VAL A 174 5.70 14.99 2.05
N VAL A 175 6.55 15.02 1.03
CA VAL A 175 6.43 15.95 -0.09
C VAL A 175 5.68 15.29 -1.23
N GLN A 176 4.38 15.60 -1.36
CA GLN A 176 3.55 15.09 -2.45
C GLN A 176 3.76 15.93 -3.72
N VAL A 177 4.00 15.25 -4.85
CA VAL A 177 4.22 15.86 -6.17
C VAL A 177 3.29 15.23 -7.19
N GLY A 178 2.56 16.04 -7.92
CA GLY A 178 1.65 15.58 -8.98
C GLY A 178 0.23 16.04 -8.76
N ASP A 179 -0.72 15.15 -8.99
CA ASP A 179 -2.15 15.45 -8.89
C ASP A 179 -2.72 14.96 -7.54
N ASN A 180 -3.94 15.41 -7.23
CA ASN A 180 -4.70 14.87 -6.10
C ASN A 180 -4.85 13.37 -6.21
N THR A 181 -4.83 12.69 -5.06
CA THR A 181 -5.12 11.28 -4.97
C THR A 181 -6.62 10.99 -5.11
N TYR A 182 -7.01 9.72 -5.09
CA TYR A 182 -8.40 9.31 -5.30
C TYR A 182 -9.32 9.72 -4.14
N GLY A 183 -8.80 9.82 -2.90
CA GLY A 183 -9.60 10.12 -1.71
C GLY A 183 -10.26 8.89 -1.08
N LYS A 184 -9.65 7.70 -1.14
CA LYS A 184 -10.18 6.49 -0.53
C LYS A 184 -9.59 6.23 0.85
N ASN A 185 -10.20 6.81 1.87
CA ASN A 185 -9.82 6.66 3.29
C ASN A 185 -10.52 5.49 4.01
N VAL A 186 -11.17 4.60 3.27
CA VAL A 186 -12.02 3.51 3.77
C VAL A 186 -11.53 2.14 3.32
N GLY A 187 -11.92 1.12 4.09
CA GLY A 187 -11.63 -0.26 3.79
C GLY A 187 -12.66 -1.24 4.35
N GLY A 188 -12.38 -2.51 4.17
CA GLY A 188 -13.21 -3.61 4.65
C GLY A 188 -12.52 -4.96 4.47
N PRO A 189 -13.17 -6.06 4.88
CA PRO A 189 -12.63 -7.40 4.73
C PRO A 189 -12.40 -7.76 3.26
N ALA A 190 -11.54 -8.75 3.02
CA ALA A 190 -11.21 -9.21 1.67
C ALA A 190 -12.47 -9.69 0.91
N ALA A 191 -13.22 -10.60 1.49
CA ALA A 191 -14.51 -11.06 1.01
C ALA A 191 -15.27 -11.73 2.15
N VAL A 192 -16.57 -11.53 2.18
CA VAL A 192 -17.49 -12.22 3.11
C VAL A 192 -18.38 -13.13 2.28
N TYR A 193 -18.26 -14.43 2.50
CA TYR A 193 -19.06 -15.44 1.84
C TYR A 193 -20.31 -15.77 2.68
N ASP A 194 -21.27 -16.43 2.07
CA ASP A 194 -22.36 -17.07 2.80
C ASP A 194 -21.82 -18.37 3.42
N TYR A 195 -21.67 -18.37 4.74
CA TYR A 195 -21.20 -19.51 5.51
C TYR A 195 -22.38 -20.23 6.15
N ILE A 196 -22.42 -21.55 5.97
CA ILE A 196 -23.50 -22.40 6.49
C ILE A 196 -23.26 -22.85 7.95
N ASP A 197 -22.06 -22.62 8.49
CA ASP A 197 -21.68 -22.96 9.86
C ASP A 197 -20.58 -22.04 10.39
N ASN A 198 -20.19 -22.28 11.66
CA ASN A 198 -19.11 -21.56 12.34
C ASN A 198 -17.70 -22.10 12.01
N GLU A 199 -17.60 -23.19 11.25
CA GLU A 199 -16.31 -23.79 10.82
C GLU A 199 -15.79 -23.15 9.53
N GLY A 200 -16.58 -22.26 8.91
CA GLY A 200 -16.20 -21.53 7.72
C GLY A 200 -16.54 -22.24 6.40
N ASN A 201 -17.42 -23.24 6.45
CA ASN A 201 -17.93 -23.89 5.25
C ASN A 201 -18.83 -22.96 4.47
N LYS A 202 -18.49 -22.74 3.19
CA LYS A 202 -19.24 -21.87 2.29
C LYS A 202 -20.48 -22.58 1.79
N ASN A 203 -21.58 -21.83 1.58
CA ASN A 203 -22.77 -22.34 0.93
C ASN A 203 -22.42 -22.92 -0.45
N PRO A 204 -22.68 -24.21 -0.71
CA PRO A 204 -22.33 -24.87 -1.95
C PRO A 204 -23.24 -24.46 -3.15
N GLU A 205 -24.38 -23.81 -2.88
CA GLU A 205 -25.35 -23.46 -3.93
C GLU A 205 -24.91 -22.26 -4.77
N HIS A 206 -23.93 -21.47 -4.30
CA HIS A 206 -23.41 -20.33 -5.04
C HIS A 206 -21.97 -19.91 -4.61
N THR A 207 -21.34 -19.09 -5.45
CA THR A 207 -19.99 -18.56 -5.20
C THR A 207 -19.98 -17.05 -4.92
N TYR A 208 -21.14 -16.45 -4.66
CA TYR A 208 -21.23 -15.02 -4.37
C TYR A 208 -20.55 -14.66 -3.06
N ALA A 209 -19.86 -13.52 -3.06
CA ALA A 209 -19.31 -12.91 -1.88
C ALA A 209 -19.54 -11.40 -1.93
N ILE A 210 -19.58 -10.77 -0.76
CA ILE A 210 -19.68 -9.32 -0.62
C ILE A 210 -18.35 -8.76 -0.09
N LYS A 211 -18.02 -7.53 -0.48
CA LYS A 211 -16.89 -6.75 0.06
C LYS A 211 -17.43 -5.45 0.65
N PRO A 212 -17.97 -5.48 1.87
CA PRO A 212 -18.53 -4.28 2.48
C PRO A 212 -17.41 -3.31 2.88
N ILE A 213 -17.66 -2.02 2.75
CA ILE A 213 -16.87 -0.99 3.42
C ILE A 213 -17.31 -0.95 4.88
N THR A 214 -16.39 -1.15 5.82
CA THR A 214 -16.71 -1.31 7.24
C THR A 214 -15.97 -0.36 8.17
N PHE A 215 -14.87 0.27 7.71
CA PHE A 215 -14.06 1.15 8.54
C PHE A 215 -13.45 2.30 7.74
N TYR A 216 -13.11 3.37 8.47
CA TYR A 216 -12.14 4.38 8.06
C TYR A 216 -10.77 4.03 8.64
N ILE A 217 -9.70 4.55 8.00
CA ILE A 217 -8.34 4.47 8.54
C ILE A 217 -7.86 5.88 8.85
N ALA A 218 -7.57 6.12 10.13
CA ALA A 218 -6.94 7.36 10.61
C ALA A 218 -5.43 7.15 10.79
N ASN A 219 -4.63 8.21 10.63
CA ASN A 219 -3.20 8.18 10.94
C ASN A 219 -2.94 8.18 12.47
N GLY A 220 -1.67 8.26 12.87
CA GLY A 220 -1.24 8.28 14.26
C GLY A 220 -1.91 9.35 15.11
N ASP A 221 -2.18 10.53 14.53
CA ASP A 221 -2.84 11.67 15.17
C ASP A 221 -4.38 11.60 15.12
N GLY A 222 -4.93 10.59 14.44
CA GLY A 222 -6.39 10.42 14.31
C GLY A 222 -7.00 11.12 13.09
N PHE A 223 -6.18 11.69 12.19
CA PHE A 223 -6.69 12.36 10.99
C PHE A 223 -7.02 11.35 9.88
N TYR A 224 -8.22 11.47 9.29
CA TYR A 224 -8.72 10.61 8.20
C TYR A 224 -9.56 11.35 7.15
N GLU A 225 -9.73 12.65 7.27
CA GLU A 225 -10.62 13.47 6.40
C GLU A 225 -9.86 13.99 5.16
N TYR A 226 -9.18 13.12 4.43
CA TYR A 226 -8.44 13.47 3.22
C TYR A 226 -9.12 13.02 1.91
N ALA A 227 -10.38 12.60 1.98
CA ALA A 227 -11.19 12.14 0.84
C ALA A 227 -12.17 13.22 0.37
#